data_6fce8c391b8da5cfb995b8993cc92e92
#
_entry.id   6fce8c391b8da5cfb995b8993cc92e92
#
_cell.length_a   1.000
_cell.length_b   1.000
_cell.length_c   1.000
_cell.angle_alpha   90.00
_cell.angle_beta   90.00
_cell.angle_gamma   90.00
#
_symmetry.space_group_name_H-M   'P 1'
#
loop_
_entity.id
_entity.type
_entity.pdbx_description
1 polymer ?
#
loop_
_entity_poly.entity_id
_entity_poly.type
_entity_poly.pdbx_seq_one_letter_code
_entity_poly.pdbx_strand_id
1 'polypeptide(L)'
;MNIKRTIVAALLCALCGVKLGAQTYEELIQQSYDYADRGDLPAAEQALKAALHREPANRNNFALLSNLGTIQRRLGRRDEALTSYTAALGLQPDNKLILSNRAELFIERGETERALADYETLLRADPADVEARFRRGVLYVELKEYMLADADFEQILARDRDSKLGRLGFALLDKARGNYADSEAVLTFLIDRDPDDLRLYEERAELYFLMKKNARAMADLRRVFAGEREPSAYLYILRGKIRLAQYEKEAAAADFKKALDLGADRAEVEGLIKMTY
;
A
#
# COMPACT_ATOMS: atom_id res chain seq x y z
N MET A 1 17.78 28.69 57.07
CA MET A 1 17.13 28.81 55.77
C MET A 1 16.96 27.39 55.18
N ASN A 2 15.83 26.88 55.43
CA ASN A 2 14.97 25.84 54.79
C ASN A 2 15.61 24.55 54.19
N ILE A 3 16.18 23.72 55.07
CA ILE A 3 16.44 22.29 54.78
C ILE A 3 15.18 21.43 55.06
N LYS A 4 14.17 21.96 55.74
CA LYS A 4 12.92 21.22 56.10
C LYS A 4 11.86 21.11 55.00
N ARG A 5 11.98 21.86 53.86
CA ARG A 5 11.00 21.80 52.76
C ARG A 5 11.33 20.76 51.71
N THR A 6 12.59 20.36 51.56
CA THR A 6 13.05 19.39 50.55
C THR A 6 12.81 17.93 50.96
N ILE A 7 12.72 17.66 52.27
CA ILE A 7 12.47 16.31 52.81
C ILE A 7 10.98 15.94 52.76
N VAL A 8 10.06 16.91 52.85
CA VAL A 8 8.62 16.63 52.77
C VAL A 8 8.15 16.33 51.36
N ALA A 9 8.80 16.88 50.35
CA ALA A 9 8.48 16.55 48.92
C ALA A 9 8.96 15.16 48.54
N ALA A 10 10.05 14.67 49.11
CA ALA A 10 10.57 13.32 48.82
C ALA A 10 9.78 12.23 49.59
N LEU A 11 9.12 12.56 50.71
CA LEU A 11 8.31 11.62 51.50
C LEU A 11 6.87 11.49 50.98
N LEU A 12 6.36 12.49 50.27
CA LEU A 12 5.02 12.45 49.66
C LEU A 12 4.98 11.64 48.36
N CYS A 13 6.11 11.46 47.65
CA CYS A 13 6.23 10.56 46.50
C CYS A 13 6.35 9.08 46.92
N ALA A 14 6.70 8.78 48.16
CA ALA A 14 6.85 7.42 48.67
C ALA A 14 5.54 6.79 49.20
N LEU A 15 4.44 7.56 49.29
CA LEU A 15 3.14 7.10 49.82
C LEU A 15 2.06 6.94 48.74
N CYS A 16 2.25 7.43 47.50
CA CYS A 16 1.55 6.95 46.35
C CYS A 16 2.28 5.69 45.87
N GLY A 17 1.87 4.54 46.37
CA GLY A 17 2.30 3.22 45.91
C GLY A 17 1.84 2.98 44.47
N VAL A 18 2.27 3.81 43.52
CA VAL A 18 2.34 3.46 42.13
C VAL A 18 3.43 2.39 42.09
N LYS A 19 3.01 1.13 42.14
CA LYS A 19 3.85 0.03 41.61
C LYS A 19 4.24 0.49 40.21
N LEU A 20 5.48 0.96 40.05
CA LEU A 20 6.15 0.91 38.76
C LEU A 20 6.41 -0.59 38.46
N GLY A 21 5.33 -1.36 38.33
CA GLY A 21 5.37 -2.69 37.76
C GLY A 21 5.82 -2.51 36.32
N ALA A 22 6.82 -3.24 35.90
CA ALA A 22 7.17 -3.30 34.50
C ALA A 22 5.88 -3.67 33.72
N GLN A 23 5.56 -2.89 32.70
CA GLN A 23 4.35 -3.08 31.87
C GLN A 23 4.24 -4.54 31.42
N THR A 24 3.04 -5.07 31.44
CA THR A 24 2.76 -6.43 30.94
C THR A 24 2.87 -6.49 29.44
N TYR A 25 2.95 -7.69 28.90
CA TYR A 25 2.93 -7.93 27.47
C TYR A 25 1.66 -7.33 26.81
N GLU A 26 0.50 -7.55 27.42
CA GLU A 26 -0.79 -7.06 26.95
C GLU A 26 -0.89 -5.52 27.02
N GLU A 27 -0.41 -4.90 28.10
CA GLU A 27 -0.37 -3.46 28.22
C GLU A 27 0.49 -2.80 27.14
N LEU A 28 1.62 -3.39 26.80
CA LEU A 28 2.51 -2.91 25.75
C LEU A 28 1.86 -3.06 24.36
N ILE A 29 1.14 -4.14 24.12
CA ILE A 29 0.37 -4.32 22.88
C ILE A 29 -0.71 -3.26 22.77
N GLN A 30 -1.52 -3.06 23.82
CA GLN A 30 -2.57 -2.04 23.81
C GLN A 30 -1.99 -0.64 23.58
N GLN A 31 -0.89 -0.33 24.25
CA GLN A 31 -0.18 0.93 24.06
C GLN A 31 0.29 1.13 22.62
N SER A 32 0.74 0.06 21.95
CA SER A 32 1.14 0.13 20.54
C SER A 32 -0.01 0.50 19.62
N TYR A 33 -1.21 -0.04 19.87
CA TYR A 33 -2.41 0.33 19.11
C TYR A 33 -2.80 1.78 19.37
N ASP A 34 -2.81 2.21 20.63
CA ASP A 34 -3.14 3.59 21.01
C ASP A 34 -2.21 4.62 20.34
N TYR A 35 -0.92 4.31 20.23
CA TYR A 35 0.04 5.15 19.50
C TYR A 35 -0.19 5.12 17.99
N ALA A 36 -0.46 3.97 17.43
CA ALA A 36 -0.73 3.83 15.99
C ALA A 36 -1.98 4.60 15.57
N ASP A 37 -3.04 4.56 16.37
CA ASP A 37 -4.30 5.28 16.14
C ASP A 37 -4.11 6.81 16.20
N ARG A 38 -3.18 7.29 17.03
CA ARG A 38 -2.80 8.71 17.09
C ARG A 38 -1.80 9.12 16.01
N GLY A 39 -1.34 8.16 15.19
CA GLY A 39 -0.32 8.39 14.16
C GLY A 39 1.11 8.46 14.68
N ASP A 40 1.35 8.21 15.98
CA ASP A 40 2.69 8.15 16.56
C ASP A 40 3.35 6.79 16.28
N LEU A 41 3.74 6.61 15.02
CA LEU A 41 4.34 5.36 14.56
C LEU A 41 5.67 5.02 15.27
N PRO A 42 6.56 5.98 15.59
CA PRO A 42 7.78 5.66 16.34
C PRO A 42 7.48 5.13 17.76
N ALA A 43 6.51 5.70 18.46
CA ALA A 43 6.13 5.21 19.80
C ALA A 43 5.44 3.84 19.73
N ALA A 44 4.59 3.62 18.70
CA ALA A 44 3.97 2.32 18.46
C ALA A 44 5.01 1.23 18.19
N GLU A 45 6.04 1.53 17.40
CA GLU A 45 7.16 0.62 17.15
C GLU A 45 7.90 0.23 18.44
N GLN A 46 8.20 1.23 19.29
CA GLN A 46 8.89 0.97 20.56
C GLN A 46 8.07 0.07 21.49
N ALA A 47 6.76 0.31 21.59
CA ALA A 47 5.86 -0.51 22.39
C ALA A 47 5.80 -1.96 21.89
N LEU A 48 5.73 -2.19 20.56
CA LEU A 48 5.79 -3.54 19.99
C LEU A 48 7.12 -4.24 20.26
N LYS A 49 8.24 -3.53 20.10
CA LYS A 49 9.58 -4.09 20.41
C LYS A 49 9.70 -4.45 21.90
N ALA A 50 9.16 -3.62 22.79
CA ALA A 50 9.12 -3.92 24.22
C ALA A 50 8.26 -5.14 24.53
N ALA A 51 7.10 -5.29 23.90
CA ALA A 51 6.25 -6.48 24.06
C ALA A 51 6.97 -7.74 23.58
N LEU A 52 7.57 -7.72 22.40
CA LEU A 52 8.35 -8.84 21.86
C LEU A 52 9.54 -9.23 22.76
N HIS A 53 10.18 -8.23 23.37
CA HIS A 53 11.27 -8.49 24.33
C HIS A 53 10.76 -9.07 25.65
N ARG A 54 9.55 -8.69 26.07
CA ARG A 54 8.93 -9.17 27.32
C ARG A 54 8.60 -10.65 27.27
N GLU A 55 8.07 -11.11 26.13
CA GLU A 55 7.69 -12.50 25.90
C GLU A 55 8.22 -13.03 24.55
N PRO A 56 9.53 -13.26 24.42
CA PRO A 56 10.13 -13.59 23.12
C PRO A 56 9.67 -14.95 22.57
N ALA A 57 9.24 -15.88 23.44
CA ALA A 57 8.78 -17.21 23.06
C ALA A 57 7.24 -17.30 22.87
N ASN A 58 6.52 -16.19 22.96
CA ASN A 58 5.06 -16.20 22.78
C ASN A 58 4.71 -16.55 21.34
N ARG A 59 3.88 -17.59 21.16
CA ARG A 59 3.47 -18.07 19.83
C ARG A 59 2.67 -17.03 19.04
N ASN A 60 2.03 -16.08 19.71
CA ASN A 60 1.27 -15.01 19.09
C ASN A 60 2.14 -13.85 18.59
N ASN A 61 3.45 -13.90 18.81
CA ASN A 61 4.38 -12.88 18.33
C ASN A 61 4.38 -12.70 16.81
N PHE A 62 3.86 -13.68 16.03
CA PHE A 62 3.69 -13.49 14.58
C PHE A 62 2.83 -12.25 14.27
N ALA A 63 1.77 -12.00 15.04
CA ALA A 63 0.90 -10.85 14.84
C ALA A 63 1.63 -9.53 15.19
N LEU A 64 2.38 -9.50 16.29
CA LEU A 64 3.17 -8.34 16.69
C LEU A 64 4.26 -8.03 15.67
N LEU A 65 4.97 -9.06 15.20
CA LEU A 65 5.99 -8.93 14.15
C LEU A 65 5.40 -8.44 12.84
N SER A 66 4.20 -8.90 12.47
CA SER A 66 3.47 -8.40 11.30
C SER A 66 3.12 -6.91 11.44
N ASN A 67 2.58 -6.51 12.60
CA ASN A 67 2.28 -5.11 12.88
C ASN A 67 3.54 -4.24 12.91
N LEU A 68 4.62 -4.75 13.48
CA LEU A 68 5.92 -4.09 13.49
C LEU A 68 6.42 -3.85 12.05
N GLY A 69 6.34 -4.87 11.19
CA GLY A 69 6.67 -4.74 9.77
C GLY A 69 5.83 -3.68 9.07
N THR A 70 4.52 -3.64 9.36
CA THR A 70 3.61 -2.63 8.79
C THR A 70 3.96 -1.21 9.24
N ILE A 71 4.29 -1.01 10.52
CA ILE A 71 4.73 0.28 11.05
C ILE A 71 6.06 0.70 10.42
N GLN A 72 7.02 -0.20 10.33
CA GLN A 72 8.34 0.06 9.72
C GLN A 72 8.20 0.43 8.23
N ARG A 73 7.33 -0.28 7.48
CA ARG A 73 7.00 0.06 6.09
C ARG A 73 6.43 1.49 5.97
N ARG A 74 5.48 1.86 6.85
CA ARG A 74 4.92 3.23 6.90
C ARG A 74 5.95 4.29 7.28
N LEU A 75 6.98 3.94 8.07
CA LEU A 75 8.13 4.79 8.39
C LEU A 75 9.19 4.84 7.28
N GLY A 76 8.97 4.15 6.15
CA GLY A 76 9.92 4.06 5.03
C GLY A 76 11.10 3.12 5.27
N ARG A 77 11.11 2.37 6.36
CA ARG A 77 12.18 1.45 6.75
C ARG A 77 11.95 0.05 6.16
N ARG A 78 12.07 -0.05 4.84
CA ARG A 78 11.68 -1.25 4.07
C ARG A 78 12.47 -2.51 4.45
N ASP A 79 13.77 -2.40 4.77
CA ASP A 79 14.59 -3.56 5.15
C ASP A 79 14.22 -4.12 6.53
N GLU A 80 13.94 -3.24 7.48
CA GLU A 80 13.45 -3.64 8.80
C GLU A 80 12.05 -4.29 8.68
N ALA A 81 11.17 -3.73 7.88
CA ALA A 81 9.84 -4.29 7.61
C ALA A 81 9.93 -5.71 7.02
N LEU A 82 10.83 -5.92 6.05
CA LEU A 82 11.07 -7.22 5.44
C LEU A 82 11.55 -8.25 6.48
N THR A 83 12.45 -7.82 7.36
CA THR A 83 12.94 -8.66 8.47
C THR A 83 11.80 -9.06 9.41
N SER A 84 10.96 -8.10 9.78
CA SER A 84 9.82 -8.33 10.68
C SER A 84 8.78 -9.27 10.07
N TYR A 85 8.39 -9.05 8.80
CA TYR A 85 7.46 -9.97 8.11
C TYR A 85 8.05 -11.37 7.93
N THR A 86 9.34 -11.48 7.63
CA THR A 86 10.00 -12.77 7.47
C THR A 86 10.06 -13.52 8.80
N ALA A 87 10.34 -12.83 9.90
CA ALA A 87 10.28 -13.41 11.25
C ALA A 87 8.86 -13.86 11.62
N ALA A 88 7.84 -13.07 11.27
CA ALA A 88 6.44 -13.42 11.48
C ALA A 88 6.06 -14.70 10.71
N LEU A 89 6.47 -14.85 9.46
CA LEU A 89 6.26 -16.03 8.64
C LEU A 89 7.07 -17.24 9.13
N GLY A 90 8.18 -17.01 9.83
CA GLY A 90 8.89 -18.09 10.55
C GLY A 90 8.04 -18.74 11.64
N LEU A 91 7.11 -18.00 12.24
CA LEU A 91 6.15 -18.50 13.23
C LEU A 91 4.85 -19.03 12.60
N GLN A 92 4.39 -18.41 11.51
CA GLN A 92 3.19 -18.81 10.75
C GLN A 92 3.44 -18.72 9.24
N PRO A 93 3.99 -19.77 8.61
CA PRO A 93 4.42 -19.75 7.21
C PRO A 93 3.32 -19.47 6.18
N ASP A 94 2.08 -19.87 6.47
CA ASP A 94 0.95 -19.78 5.55
C ASP A 94 -0.02 -18.63 5.91
N ASN A 95 0.42 -17.69 6.77
CA ASN A 95 -0.44 -16.61 7.18
C ASN A 95 -0.70 -15.66 6.02
N LYS A 96 -1.95 -15.64 5.55
CA LYS A 96 -2.41 -14.86 4.39
C LYS A 96 -2.07 -13.38 4.49
N LEU A 97 -2.37 -12.75 5.64
CA LEU A 97 -2.14 -11.31 5.80
C LEU A 97 -0.65 -10.97 5.74
N ILE A 98 0.20 -11.79 6.36
CA ILE A 98 1.63 -11.54 6.41
C ILE A 98 2.28 -11.76 5.04
N LEU A 99 1.88 -12.84 4.33
CA LEU A 99 2.34 -13.10 2.96
C LEU A 99 1.93 -11.96 2.02
N SER A 100 0.67 -11.49 2.10
CA SER A 100 0.20 -10.37 1.29
C SER A 100 0.99 -9.09 1.58
N ASN A 101 1.19 -8.76 2.86
CA ASN A 101 1.95 -7.57 3.25
C ASN A 101 3.41 -7.63 2.79
N ARG A 102 4.03 -8.82 2.85
CA ARG A 102 5.40 -9.01 2.38
C ARG A 102 5.49 -8.96 0.86
N ALA A 103 4.55 -9.56 0.15
CA ALA A 103 4.45 -9.47 -1.30
C ALA A 103 4.32 -8.00 -1.77
N GLU A 104 3.46 -7.21 -1.14
CA GLU A 104 3.36 -5.78 -1.43
C GLU A 104 4.67 -5.03 -1.16
N LEU A 105 5.39 -5.37 -0.08
CA LEU A 105 6.71 -4.78 0.18
C LEU A 105 7.73 -5.17 -0.89
N PHE A 106 7.70 -6.41 -1.39
CA PHE A 106 8.55 -6.83 -2.51
C PHE A 106 8.22 -6.05 -3.79
N ILE A 107 6.94 -5.79 -4.09
CA ILE A 107 6.52 -4.96 -5.21
C ILE A 107 7.09 -3.54 -5.08
N GLU A 108 6.97 -2.90 -3.91
CA GLU A 108 7.54 -1.57 -3.64
C GLU A 108 9.07 -1.51 -3.79
N ARG A 109 9.73 -2.65 -3.71
CA ARG A 109 11.19 -2.80 -3.86
C ARG A 109 11.60 -3.20 -5.28
N GLY A 110 10.63 -3.45 -6.17
CA GLY A 110 10.89 -3.98 -7.51
C GLY A 110 11.34 -5.45 -7.53
N GLU A 111 11.09 -6.20 -6.44
CA GLU A 111 11.47 -7.60 -6.29
C GLU A 111 10.30 -8.52 -6.68
N THR A 112 9.85 -8.40 -7.92
CA THR A 112 8.59 -8.99 -8.42
C THR A 112 8.54 -10.51 -8.31
N GLU A 113 9.65 -11.22 -8.56
CA GLU A 113 9.71 -12.69 -8.45
C GLU A 113 9.47 -13.15 -7.01
N ARG A 114 9.93 -12.38 -6.02
CA ARG A 114 9.71 -12.70 -4.61
C ARG A 114 8.26 -12.44 -4.20
N ALA A 115 7.64 -11.40 -4.74
CA ALA A 115 6.21 -11.16 -4.56
C ALA A 115 5.37 -12.28 -5.15
N LEU A 116 5.70 -12.76 -6.36
CA LEU A 116 5.05 -13.91 -6.99
C LEU A 116 5.16 -15.17 -6.11
N ALA A 117 6.33 -15.46 -5.54
CA ALA A 117 6.52 -16.62 -4.66
C ALA A 117 5.63 -16.56 -3.41
N ASP A 118 5.40 -15.38 -2.83
CA ASP A 118 4.47 -15.21 -1.72
C ASP A 118 3.02 -15.44 -2.15
N TYR A 119 2.57 -14.91 -3.30
CA TYR A 119 1.23 -15.18 -3.83
C TYR A 119 1.04 -16.65 -4.25
N GLU A 120 2.06 -17.32 -4.76
CA GLU A 120 2.02 -18.77 -5.02
C GLU A 120 1.84 -19.57 -3.73
N THR A 121 2.52 -19.17 -2.65
CA THR A 121 2.35 -19.80 -1.34
C THR A 121 0.93 -19.60 -0.83
N LEU A 122 0.38 -18.39 -0.95
CA LEU A 122 -1.02 -18.10 -0.62
C LEU A 122 -1.99 -18.99 -1.40
N LEU A 123 -1.82 -19.07 -2.71
CA LEU A 123 -2.71 -19.83 -3.59
C LEU A 123 -2.54 -21.35 -3.46
N ARG A 124 -1.41 -21.82 -2.95
CA ARG A 124 -1.22 -23.22 -2.57
C ARG A 124 -2.01 -23.55 -1.30
N ALA A 125 -2.02 -22.66 -0.32
CA ALA A 125 -2.76 -22.81 0.93
C ALA A 125 -4.28 -22.61 0.73
N ASP A 126 -4.66 -21.59 -0.05
CA ASP A 126 -6.05 -21.30 -0.42
C ASP A 126 -6.19 -21.05 -1.93
N PRO A 127 -6.43 -22.10 -2.73
CA PRO A 127 -6.67 -21.96 -4.16
C PRO A 127 -7.91 -21.14 -4.52
N ALA A 128 -8.75 -20.81 -3.53
CA ALA A 128 -9.98 -20.01 -3.71
C ALA A 128 -9.76 -18.51 -3.50
N ASP A 129 -8.58 -18.10 -3.03
CA ASP A 129 -8.30 -16.70 -2.75
C ASP A 129 -8.30 -15.85 -4.02
N VAL A 130 -9.42 -15.15 -4.23
CA VAL A 130 -9.63 -14.29 -5.41
C VAL A 130 -8.67 -13.09 -5.41
N GLU A 131 -8.41 -12.50 -4.24
CA GLU A 131 -7.53 -11.32 -4.13
C GLU A 131 -6.09 -11.70 -4.45
N ALA A 132 -5.57 -12.78 -3.86
CA ALA A 132 -4.22 -13.24 -4.14
C ALA A 132 -4.03 -13.62 -5.62
N ARG A 133 -5.04 -14.25 -6.23
CA ARG A 133 -5.03 -14.60 -7.65
C ARG A 133 -5.06 -13.35 -8.54
N PHE A 134 -5.91 -12.38 -8.22
CA PHE A 134 -5.94 -11.11 -8.94
C PHE A 134 -4.58 -10.39 -8.86
N ARG A 135 -4.01 -10.28 -7.65
CA ARG A 135 -2.70 -9.64 -7.45
C ARG A 135 -1.58 -10.32 -8.23
N ARG A 136 -1.56 -11.67 -8.23
CA ARG A 136 -0.60 -12.43 -9.02
C ARG A 136 -0.79 -12.19 -10.53
N GLY A 137 -2.03 -12.21 -11.00
CA GLY A 137 -2.36 -11.91 -12.39
C GLY A 137 -1.91 -10.51 -12.82
N VAL A 138 -2.07 -9.49 -11.96
CA VAL A 138 -1.57 -8.13 -12.23
C VAL A 138 -0.04 -8.12 -12.36
N LEU A 139 0.69 -8.82 -11.48
CA LEU A 139 2.15 -8.94 -11.62
C LEU A 139 2.55 -9.63 -12.91
N TYR A 140 1.82 -10.65 -13.35
CA TYR A 140 2.07 -11.27 -14.65
C TYR A 140 1.81 -10.31 -15.83
N VAL A 141 0.82 -9.40 -15.71
CA VAL A 141 0.61 -8.32 -16.70
C VAL A 141 1.84 -7.40 -16.77
N GLU A 142 2.37 -6.97 -15.62
CA GLU A 142 3.56 -6.12 -15.53
C GLU A 142 4.81 -6.79 -16.14
N LEU A 143 4.96 -8.09 -15.90
CA LEU A 143 6.04 -8.91 -16.47
C LEU A 143 5.79 -9.29 -17.95
N LYS A 144 4.66 -8.90 -18.54
CA LYS A 144 4.22 -9.26 -19.89
C LYS A 144 4.00 -10.78 -20.10
N GLU A 145 3.86 -11.51 -19.01
CA GLU A 145 3.50 -12.93 -18.98
C GLU A 145 1.97 -13.09 -19.16
N TYR A 146 1.47 -12.60 -20.29
CA TYR A 146 0.03 -12.42 -20.53
C TYR A 146 -0.78 -13.71 -20.51
N MET A 147 -0.18 -14.87 -20.85
CA MET A 147 -0.86 -16.16 -20.78
C MET A 147 -1.12 -16.59 -19.31
N LEU A 148 -0.18 -16.27 -18.41
CA LEU A 148 -0.33 -16.58 -17.00
C LEU A 148 -1.35 -15.64 -16.33
N ALA A 149 -1.32 -14.35 -16.70
CA ALA A 149 -2.33 -13.38 -16.26
C ALA A 149 -3.74 -13.78 -16.70
N ASP A 150 -3.90 -14.19 -17.97
CA ASP A 150 -5.14 -14.67 -18.57
C ASP A 150 -5.72 -15.85 -17.76
N ALA A 151 -4.88 -16.86 -17.51
CA ALA A 151 -5.28 -18.04 -16.73
C ALA A 151 -5.72 -17.68 -15.31
N ASP A 152 -5.07 -16.72 -14.64
CA ASP A 152 -5.47 -16.28 -13.31
C ASP A 152 -6.83 -15.56 -13.36
N PHE A 153 -7.05 -14.65 -14.29
CA PHE A 153 -8.31 -13.91 -14.40
C PHE A 153 -9.46 -14.80 -14.87
N GLU A 154 -9.22 -15.76 -15.79
CA GLU A 154 -10.20 -16.79 -16.16
C GLU A 154 -10.65 -17.62 -14.96
N GLN A 155 -9.73 -18.05 -14.10
CA GLN A 155 -10.08 -18.81 -12.91
C GLN A 155 -10.95 -18.00 -11.92
N ILE A 156 -10.77 -16.69 -11.84
CA ILE A 156 -11.64 -15.83 -11.05
C ILE A 156 -13.05 -15.82 -11.67
N LEU A 157 -13.16 -15.57 -12.98
CA LEU A 157 -14.45 -15.50 -13.66
C LEU A 157 -15.15 -16.86 -13.80
N ALA A 158 -14.41 -17.97 -13.81
CA ALA A 158 -14.98 -19.31 -13.80
C ALA A 158 -15.75 -19.61 -12.49
N ARG A 159 -15.35 -19.00 -11.37
CA ARG A 159 -16.03 -19.12 -10.07
C ARG A 159 -17.19 -18.13 -9.93
N ASP A 160 -16.97 -16.90 -10.33
CA ASP A 160 -17.94 -15.82 -10.31
C ASP A 160 -17.82 -14.98 -11.59
N ARG A 161 -18.74 -15.20 -12.53
CA ARG A 161 -18.78 -14.49 -13.81
C ARG A 161 -18.97 -12.98 -13.67
N ASP A 162 -19.50 -12.54 -12.53
CA ASP A 162 -19.73 -11.13 -12.22
C ASP A 162 -18.64 -10.52 -11.34
N SER A 163 -17.60 -11.28 -11.04
CA SER A 163 -16.47 -10.81 -10.24
C SER A 163 -15.88 -9.51 -10.77
N LYS A 164 -15.94 -8.46 -9.94
CA LYS A 164 -15.33 -7.15 -10.23
C LYS A 164 -13.84 -7.29 -10.49
N LEU A 165 -13.13 -8.07 -9.66
CA LEU A 165 -11.68 -8.27 -9.78
C LEU A 165 -11.32 -9.05 -11.06
N GLY A 166 -12.09 -10.08 -11.41
CA GLY A 166 -11.85 -10.82 -12.65
C GLY A 166 -12.01 -9.94 -13.88
N ARG A 167 -13.09 -9.15 -13.94
CA ARG A 167 -13.33 -8.19 -15.03
C ARG A 167 -12.28 -7.10 -15.09
N LEU A 168 -11.90 -6.53 -13.93
CA LEU A 168 -10.83 -5.54 -13.84
C LEU A 168 -9.50 -6.13 -14.33
N GLY A 169 -9.18 -7.37 -13.94
CA GLY A 169 -7.98 -8.06 -14.40
C GLY A 169 -7.92 -8.14 -15.92
N PHE A 170 -9.02 -8.53 -16.60
CA PHE A 170 -9.08 -8.52 -18.06
C PHE A 170 -8.94 -7.12 -18.65
N ALA A 171 -9.55 -6.11 -18.05
CA ALA A 171 -9.38 -4.73 -18.53
C ALA A 171 -7.91 -4.27 -18.47
N LEU A 172 -7.19 -4.64 -17.41
CA LEU A 172 -5.74 -4.35 -17.29
C LEU A 172 -4.92 -5.14 -18.30
N LEU A 173 -5.24 -6.40 -18.52
CA LEU A 173 -4.59 -7.25 -19.51
C LEU A 173 -4.80 -6.73 -20.94
N ASP A 174 -6.04 -6.35 -21.28
CA ASP A 174 -6.37 -5.77 -22.59
C ASP A 174 -5.67 -4.42 -22.79
N LYS A 175 -5.61 -3.57 -21.75
CA LYS A 175 -4.83 -2.34 -21.77
C LYS A 175 -3.35 -2.65 -22.11
N ALA A 176 -2.74 -3.63 -21.46
CA ALA A 176 -1.35 -4.00 -21.67
C ALA A 176 -1.08 -4.64 -23.06
N ARG A 177 -2.05 -5.36 -23.60
CA ARG A 177 -2.01 -5.93 -24.96
C ARG A 177 -2.26 -4.90 -26.08
N GLY A 178 -2.73 -3.69 -25.71
CA GLY A 178 -3.12 -2.65 -26.66
C GLY A 178 -4.56 -2.76 -27.17
N ASN A 179 -5.37 -3.66 -26.61
CA ASN A 179 -6.79 -3.84 -26.90
C ASN A 179 -7.62 -2.75 -26.18
N TYR A 180 -7.32 -1.49 -26.46
CA TYR A 180 -7.84 -0.35 -25.70
C TYR A 180 -9.37 -0.22 -25.73
N ALA A 181 -10.02 -0.64 -26.83
CA ALA A 181 -11.47 -0.56 -26.93
C ALA A 181 -12.18 -1.53 -25.96
N ASP A 182 -11.66 -2.74 -25.81
CA ASP A 182 -12.21 -3.75 -24.91
C ASP A 182 -11.95 -3.34 -23.45
N SER A 183 -10.76 -2.85 -23.13
CA SER A 183 -10.45 -2.28 -21.82
C SER A 183 -11.35 -1.11 -21.47
N GLU A 184 -11.60 -0.14 -22.40
CA GLU A 184 -12.50 1.00 -22.20
C GLU A 184 -13.92 0.53 -21.89
N ALA A 185 -14.42 -0.46 -22.62
CA ALA A 185 -15.78 -1.00 -22.44
C ALA A 185 -15.93 -1.63 -21.05
N VAL A 186 -14.98 -2.45 -20.62
CA VAL A 186 -15.01 -3.11 -19.30
C VAL A 186 -14.88 -2.10 -18.17
N LEU A 187 -13.93 -1.17 -18.24
CA LEU A 187 -13.76 -0.13 -17.20
C LEU A 187 -15.01 0.76 -17.09
N THR A 188 -15.62 1.13 -18.22
CA THR A 188 -16.87 1.90 -18.21
C THR A 188 -18.00 1.12 -17.56
N PHE A 189 -18.18 -0.15 -17.91
CA PHE A 189 -19.15 -1.01 -17.28
C PHE A 189 -18.95 -1.14 -15.75
N LEU A 190 -17.72 -1.25 -15.30
CA LEU A 190 -17.41 -1.34 -13.86
C LEU A 190 -17.70 -0.02 -13.13
N ILE A 191 -17.40 1.11 -13.75
CA ILE A 191 -17.69 2.45 -13.21
C ILE A 191 -19.21 2.68 -13.11
N ASP A 192 -19.97 2.26 -14.12
CA ASP A 192 -21.44 2.40 -14.10
C ASP A 192 -22.08 1.59 -12.95
N ARG A 193 -21.45 0.50 -12.53
CA ARG A 193 -21.90 -0.33 -11.40
C ARG A 193 -21.40 0.14 -10.04
N ASP A 194 -20.25 0.77 -10.00
CA ASP A 194 -19.61 1.25 -8.77
C ASP A 194 -18.94 2.62 -9.03
N PRO A 195 -19.76 3.69 -9.12
CA PRO A 195 -19.28 5.02 -9.50
C PRO A 195 -18.45 5.71 -8.41
N ASP A 196 -18.36 5.14 -7.21
CA ASP A 196 -17.58 5.66 -6.10
C ASP A 196 -16.19 5.00 -5.98
N ASP A 197 -15.93 3.91 -6.72
CA ASP A 197 -14.58 3.35 -6.78
C ASP A 197 -13.66 4.18 -7.68
N LEU A 198 -12.95 5.12 -7.05
CA LEU A 198 -12.03 6.03 -7.75
C LEU A 198 -10.89 5.31 -8.48
N ARG A 199 -10.51 4.09 -8.07
CA ARG A 199 -9.47 3.30 -8.74
C ARG A 199 -9.84 2.97 -10.18
N LEU A 200 -11.12 2.74 -10.47
CA LEU A 200 -11.57 2.49 -11.85
C LEU A 200 -11.39 3.69 -12.76
N TYR A 201 -11.57 4.91 -12.21
CA TYR A 201 -11.29 6.15 -12.94
C TYR A 201 -9.79 6.38 -13.12
N GLU A 202 -8.95 6.00 -12.14
CA GLU A 202 -7.48 6.03 -12.27
C GLU A 202 -7.05 5.17 -13.47
N GLU A 203 -7.51 3.93 -13.53
CA GLU A 203 -7.20 3.00 -14.61
C GLU A 203 -7.72 3.49 -15.98
N ARG A 204 -8.94 4.04 -16.03
CA ARG A 204 -9.50 4.55 -17.27
C ARG A 204 -8.85 5.87 -17.70
N ALA A 205 -8.42 6.70 -16.78
CA ALA A 205 -7.65 7.91 -17.10
C ALA A 205 -6.30 7.57 -17.75
N GLU A 206 -5.59 6.57 -17.23
CA GLU A 206 -4.37 6.07 -17.85
C GLU A 206 -4.63 5.51 -19.24
N LEU A 207 -5.67 4.67 -19.38
CA LEU A 207 -6.09 4.14 -20.67
C LEU A 207 -6.39 5.26 -21.69
N TYR A 208 -7.14 6.27 -21.29
CA TYR A 208 -7.42 7.42 -22.16
C TYR A 208 -6.17 8.21 -22.53
N PHE A 209 -5.20 8.33 -21.63
CA PHE A 209 -3.92 8.93 -21.94
C PHE A 209 -3.16 8.13 -23.00
N LEU A 210 -3.09 6.80 -22.86
CA LEU A 210 -2.49 5.91 -23.86
C LEU A 210 -3.17 6.04 -25.24
N MET A 211 -4.50 6.20 -25.24
CA MET A 211 -5.31 6.43 -26.44
C MET A 211 -5.21 7.88 -26.97
N LYS A 212 -4.42 8.77 -26.34
CA LYS A 212 -4.34 10.22 -26.65
C LYS A 212 -5.68 10.96 -26.53
N LYS A 213 -6.64 10.41 -25.78
CA LYS A 213 -7.93 11.02 -25.47
C LYS A 213 -7.82 11.92 -24.23
N ASN A 214 -6.91 12.91 -24.27
CA ASN A 214 -6.52 13.75 -23.13
C ASN A 214 -7.69 14.41 -22.39
N ALA A 215 -8.72 14.89 -23.12
CA ALA A 215 -9.89 15.51 -22.50
C ALA A 215 -10.68 14.52 -21.62
N ARG A 216 -10.81 13.25 -22.05
CA ARG A 216 -11.47 12.19 -21.26
C ARG A 216 -10.62 11.78 -20.07
N ALA A 217 -9.30 11.63 -20.26
CA ALA A 217 -8.37 11.35 -19.17
C ALA A 217 -8.46 12.43 -18.06
N MET A 218 -8.49 13.71 -18.45
CA MET A 218 -8.66 14.82 -17.50
C MET A 218 -10.02 14.84 -16.82
N ALA A 219 -11.09 14.35 -17.46
CA ALA A 219 -12.41 14.23 -16.83
C ALA A 219 -12.38 13.18 -15.70
N ASP A 220 -11.79 12.02 -15.96
CA ASP A 220 -11.64 10.97 -14.95
C ASP A 220 -10.70 11.42 -13.82
N LEU A 221 -9.55 12.04 -14.14
CA LEU A 221 -8.64 12.56 -13.12
C LEU A 221 -9.30 13.64 -12.24
N ARG A 222 -10.17 14.50 -12.79
CA ARG A 222 -10.92 15.45 -11.94
C ARG A 222 -11.77 14.75 -10.89
N ARG A 223 -12.38 13.60 -11.23
CA ARG A 223 -13.15 12.81 -10.26
C ARG A 223 -12.22 12.25 -9.17
N VAL A 224 -11.06 11.70 -9.55
CA VAL A 224 -10.06 11.16 -8.62
C VAL A 224 -9.52 12.25 -7.68
N PHE A 225 -9.16 13.41 -8.23
CA PHE A 225 -8.60 14.53 -7.45
C PHE A 225 -9.64 15.28 -6.59
N ALA A 226 -10.93 15.02 -6.79
CA ALA A 226 -12.00 15.53 -5.93
C ALA A 226 -12.31 14.60 -4.76
N GLY A 227 -11.74 13.40 -4.72
CA GLY A 227 -11.89 12.44 -3.61
C GLY A 227 -11.16 12.88 -2.34
N GLU A 228 -11.51 12.25 -1.23
CA GLU A 228 -10.92 12.57 0.08
C GLU A 228 -9.46 12.13 0.22
N ARG A 229 -9.07 11.07 -0.51
CA ARG A 229 -7.72 10.54 -0.49
C ARG A 229 -6.79 11.39 -1.35
N GLU A 230 -5.63 11.76 -0.82
CA GLU A 230 -4.59 12.41 -1.64
C GLU A 230 -4.14 11.47 -2.77
N PRO A 231 -4.15 11.93 -4.04
CA PRO A 231 -3.69 11.14 -5.17
C PRO A 231 -2.21 10.79 -5.06
N SER A 232 -1.82 9.65 -5.65
CA SER A 232 -0.44 9.19 -5.65
C SER A 232 0.47 10.10 -6.51
N ALA A 233 1.78 10.03 -6.27
CA ALA A 233 2.78 10.69 -7.10
C ALA A 233 2.60 10.37 -8.59
N TYR A 234 2.30 9.11 -8.91
CA TYR A 234 2.02 8.67 -10.28
C TYR A 234 0.87 9.44 -10.95
N LEU A 235 -0.23 9.68 -10.23
CA LEU A 235 -1.38 10.41 -10.77
C LEU A 235 -1.07 11.89 -11.01
N TYR A 236 -0.24 12.50 -10.19
CA TYR A 236 0.28 13.85 -10.47
C TYR A 236 1.18 13.85 -11.71
N ILE A 237 2.04 12.84 -11.89
CA ILE A 237 2.84 12.70 -13.12
C ILE A 237 1.93 12.54 -14.34
N LEU A 238 0.93 11.67 -14.27
CA LEU A 238 -0.02 11.45 -15.37
C LEU A 238 -0.75 12.74 -15.72
N ARG A 239 -1.29 13.46 -14.73
CA ARG A 239 -1.98 14.74 -14.96
C ARG A 239 -1.04 15.80 -15.54
N GLY A 240 0.18 15.88 -15.03
CA GLY A 240 1.21 16.77 -15.54
C GLY A 240 1.59 16.46 -17.00
N LYS A 241 1.74 15.20 -17.36
CA LYS A 241 1.99 14.76 -18.75
C LYS A 241 0.84 15.16 -19.69
N ILE A 242 -0.42 15.02 -19.24
CA ILE A 242 -1.59 15.44 -20.01
C ILE A 242 -1.63 16.96 -20.18
N ARG A 243 -1.39 17.73 -19.12
CA ARG A 243 -1.33 19.19 -19.15
C ARG A 243 -0.22 19.70 -20.07
N LEU A 244 0.95 19.06 -20.02
CA LEU A 244 2.04 19.39 -20.92
C LEU A 244 1.66 19.18 -22.40
N ALA A 245 0.95 18.08 -22.70
CA ALA A 245 0.43 17.81 -24.04
C ALA A 245 -0.67 18.81 -24.49
N GLN A 246 -1.28 19.53 -23.54
CA GLN A 246 -2.26 20.60 -23.78
C GLN A 246 -1.64 22.00 -23.72
N TYR A 247 -0.30 22.09 -23.64
CA TYR A 247 0.46 23.34 -23.52
C TYR A 247 0.22 24.13 -22.21
N GLU A 248 -0.34 23.48 -21.18
CA GLU A 248 -0.54 24.06 -19.84
C GLU A 248 0.72 23.91 -18.99
N LYS A 249 1.82 24.54 -19.41
CA LYS A 249 3.17 24.33 -18.91
C LYS A 249 3.33 24.61 -17.40
N GLU A 250 2.78 25.72 -16.91
CA GLU A 250 2.86 26.11 -15.50
C GLU A 250 2.11 25.11 -14.60
N ALA A 251 0.93 24.68 -15.03
CA ALA A 251 0.13 23.71 -14.31
C ALA A 251 0.79 22.31 -14.33
N ALA A 252 1.43 21.93 -15.44
CA ALA A 252 2.20 20.70 -15.54
C ALA A 252 3.41 20.73 -14.58
N ALA A 253 4.16 21.84 -14.55
CA ALA A 253 5.29 22.01 -13.64
C ALA A 253 4.88 21.90 -12.16
N ALA A 254 3.71 22.45 -11.79
CA ALA A 254 3.17 22.34 -10.44
C ALA A 254 2.86 20.87 -10.07
N ASP A 255 2.25 20.11 -10.99
CA ASP A 255 1.98 18.70 -10.79
C ASP A 255 3.27 17.89 -10.62
N PHE A 256 4.26 18.11 -11.45
CA PHE A 256 5.55 17.41 -11.36
C PHE A 256 6.29 17.71 -10.04
N LYS A 257 6.25 18.98 -9.57
CA LYS A 257 6.80 19.33 -8.25
C LYS A 257 6.08 18.59 -7.12
N LYS A 258 4.74 18.55 -7.17
CA LYS A 258 3.95 17.82 -6.18
C LYS A 258 4.27 16.32 -6.19
N ALA A 259 4.51 15.72 -7.36
CA ALA A 259 4.94 14.34 -7.46
C ALA A 259 6.30 14.10 -6.75
N LEU A 260 7.26 15.04 -6.87
CA LEU A 260 8.53 14.98 -6.13
C LEU A 260 8.32 15.04 -4.61
N ASP A 261 7.45 15.95 -4.16
CA ASP A 261 7.12 16.06 -2.72
C ASP A 261 6.50 14.76 -2.17
N LEU A 262 5.83 13.99 -3.01
CA LEU A 262 5.26 12.68 -2.71
C LEU A 262 6.23 11.51 -2.93
N GLY A 263 7.50 11.79 -3.24
CA GLY A 263 8.55 10.79 -3.32
C GLY A 263 8.71 10.10 -4.69
N ALA A 264 8.22 10.71 -5.77
CA ALA A 264 8.50 10.23 -7.12
C ALA A 264 9.99 10.21 -7.45
N ASP A 265 10.39 9.38 -8.41
CA ASP A 265 11.78 9.33 -8.87
C ASP A 265 12.23 10.70 -9.39
N ARG A 266 13.30 11.22 -8.76
CA ARG A 266 13.80 12.57 -9.04
C ARG A 266 14.30 12.71 -10.48
N ALA A 267 14.99 11.69 -11.00
CA ALA A 267 15.60 11.77 -12.31
C ALA A 267 14.54 11.80 -13.43
N GLU A 268 13.50 10.97 -13.30
CA GLU A 268 12.35 10.99 -14.22
C GLU A 268 11.64 12.35 -14.18
N VAL A 269 11.27 12.81 -12.98
CA VAL A 269 10.43 14.00 -12.83
C VAL A 269 11.18 15.29 -13.19
N GLU A 270 12.47 15.43 -12.87
CA GLU A 270 13.26 16.58 -13.29
C GLU A 270 13.36 16.69 -14.81
N GLY A 271 13.42 15.53 -15.51
CA GLY A 271 13.34 15.48 -16.96
C GLY A 271 12.03 16.08 -17.49
N LEU A 272 10.90 15.72 -16.86
CA LEU A 272 9.57 16.25 -17.22
C LEU A 272 9.44 17.76 -16.89
N ILE A 273 9.98 18.21 -15.77
CA ILE A 273 9.98 19.64 -15.41
C ILE A 273 10.74 20.46 -16.46
N LYS A 274 11.89 20.00 -16.95
CA LYS A 274 12.63 20.71 -18.02
C LYS A 274 11.83 20.91 -19.29
N MET A 275 10.88 20.02 -19.59
CA MET A 275 9.99 20.16 -20.77
C MET A 275 8.93 21.25 -20.59
N THR A 276 8.75 21.79 -19.40
CA THR A 276 7.80 22.85 -19.11
C THR A 276 8.36 24.26 -19.33
N TYR A 277 9.65 24.39 -19.58
CA TYR A 277 10.33 25.64 -19.92
C TYR A 277 10.57 25.72 -21.44
#